data_5435100183b11739ef7c3f27fd6c11fb
#
_entry.id   5435100183b11739ef7c3f27fd6c11fb
#
_cell.length_a   1.000
_cell.length_b   1.000
_cell.length_c   1.000
_cell.angle_alpha   90.00
_cell.angle_beta   90.00
_cell.angle_gamma   90.00
#
_symmetry.space_group_name_H-M   'P 1'
#
loop_
_entity.id
_entity.type
_entity.pdbx_description
1 polymer ?
#
loop_
_entity_poly.entity_id
_entity_poly.type
_entity_poly.pdbx_seq_one_letter_code
_entity_poly.pdbx_strand_id
1 'polypeptide(L)'
;MAEAGGTVASIANTPWWELLKDQELQKLIRTALEDNKDLQRAAAAVEEFQARLFIAKTDFAPQMNVTSNAPLFGRKTNFLFPGFPNPFNYYLQGNLSWEIDIWGRIRRSNEAARGDLLSREENRRAIVLQLVSGVAEAYFELLQHNRQTQGAALHSSTIVATIPNGEHVHFGSEGMAHLAA
;
A
#
# COMPACT_ATOMS: atom_id res chain seq x y z
N MET A 1 -41.96 21.14 -17.69
CA MET A 1 -40.54 21.38 -18.00
C MET A 1 -39.74 20.79 -16.88
N ALA A 2 -39.23 19.58 -17.06
CA ALA A 2 -38.39 18.88 -16.09
C ALA A 2 -36.95 18.93 -16.63
N GLU A 3 -36.10 19.72 -15.99
CA GLU A 3 -34.68 19.74 -16.27
C GLU A 3 -34.04 18.43 -15.80
N ALA A 4 -33.57 17.68 -16.77
CA ALA A 4 -32.69 16.52 -16.55
C ALA A 4 -31.32 17.02 -16.04
N GLY A 5 -31.19 17.15 -14.72
CA GLY A 5 -29.91 17.33 -14.06
C GLY A 5 -29.07 16.06 -14.16
N GLY A 6 -28.51 15.81 -15.32
CA GLY A 6 -27.43 14.83 -15.49
C GLY A 6 -26.25 15.26 -14.63
N THR A 7 -25.94 14.54 -13.56
CA THR A 7 -24.68 14.66 -12.83
C THR A 7 -23.55 14.40 -13.81
N VAL A 8 -22.96 15.47 -14.32
CA VAL A 8 -21.71 15.40 -15.07
C VAL A 8 -20.68 14.84 -14.08
N ALA A 9 -20.37 13.54 -14.21
CA ALA A 9 -19.30 12.94 -13.45
C ALA A 9 -18.07 13.80 -13.69
N SER A 10 -17.62 14.51 -12.65
CA SER A 10 -16.47 15.41 -12.79
C SER A 10 -15.25 14.60 -13.21
N ILE A 11 -14.66 14.95 -14.34
CA ILE A 11 -13.44 14.33 -14.86
C ILE A 11 -12.31 14.33 -13.81
N ALA A 12 -12.36 15.29 -12.87
CA ALA A 12 -11.43 15.38 -11.76
C ALA A 12 -11.46 14.17 -10.79
N ASN A 13 -12.55 13.42 -10.74
CA ASN A 13 -12.67 12.23 -9.89
C ASN A 13 -12.46 10.91 -10.65
N THR A 14 -12.28 10.97 -11.97
CA THR A 14 -12.01 9.79 -12.79
C THR A 14 -10.52 9.50 -12.77
N PRO A 15 -10.09 8.26 -12.46
CA PRO A 15 -8.69 7.88 -12.56
C PRO A 15 -8.16 8.18 -13.96
N TRP A 16 -7.06 8.92 -14.07
CA TRP A 16 -6.52 9.41 -15.35
C TRP A 16 -6.23 8.29 -16.36
N TRP A 17 -5.88 7.09 -15.89
CA TRP A 17 -5.64 5.92 -16.75
C TRP A 17 -6.91 5.36 -17.41
N GLU A 18 -8.09 5.63 -16.85
CA GLU A 18 -9.36 5.27 -17.50
C GLU A 18 -9.68 6.17 -18.68
N LEU A 19 -9.10 7.38 -18.71
CA LEU A 19 -9.25 8.32 -19.84
C LEU A 19 -8.49 7.87 -21.09
N LEU A 20 -7.45 7.04 -20.95
CA LEU A 20 -6.61 6.57 -22.05
C LEU A 20 -7.30 5.55 -22.97
N LYS A 21 -8.50 5.04 -22.62
CA LYS A 21 -9.30 4.08 -23.41
C LYS A 21 -8.54 2.85 -23.93
N ASP A 22 -7.39 2.52 -23.33
CA ASP A 22 -6.58 1.34 -23.62
C ASP A 22 -6.91 0.22 -22.66
N GLN A 23 -7.58 -0.81 -23.15
CA GLN A 23 -8.08 -1.92 -22.31
C GLN A 23 -6.94 -2.78 -21.75
N GLU A 24 -5.85 -2.95 -22.50
CA GLU A 24 -4.70 -3.74 -22.02
C GLU A 24 -3.96 -2.99 -20.91
N LEU A 25 -3.73 -1.69 -21.07
CA LEU A 25 -3.14 -0.87 -20.02
C LEU A 25 -4.00 -0.87 -18.76
N GLN A 26 -5.31 -0.71 -18.89
CA GLN A 26 -6.23 -0.74 -17.74
C GLN A 26 -6.20 -2.08 -17.01
N LYS A 27 -6.13 -3.19 -17.75
CA LYS A 27 -6.02 -4.53 -17.18
C LYS A 27 -4.71 -4.70 -16.40
N LEU A 28 -3.58 -4.28 -16.98
CA LEU A 28 -2.28 -4.34 -16.30
C LEU A 28 -2.26 -3.51 -15.02
N ILE A 29 -2.83 -2.30 -15.04
CA ILE A 29 -2.92 -1.45 -13.85
C ILE A 29 -3.77 -2.11 -12.77
N ARG A 30 -4.93 -2.70 -13.11
CA ARG A 30 -5.78 -3.40 -12.14
C ARG A 30 -5.05 -4.58 -11.51
N THR A 31 -4.42 -5.42 -12.29
CA THR A 31 -3.63 -6.54 -11.79
C THR A 31 -2.49 -6.06 -10.87
N ALA A 32 -1.78 -5.00 -11.27
CA ALA A 32 -0.72 -4.43 -10.44
C ALA A 32 -1.23 -3.88 -9.10
N LEU A 33 -2.41 -3.23 -9.09
CA LEU A 33 -3.02 -2.71 -7.85
C LEU A 33 -3.48 -3.84 -6.91
N GLU A 34 -3.95 -4.97 -7.44
CA GLU A 34 -4.41 -6.12 -6.65
C GLU A 34 -3.24 -6.90 -6.05
N ASP A 35 -2.17 -7.14 -6.82
CA ASP A 35 -1.08 -8.02 -6.44
C ASP A 35 0.10 -7.31 -5.76
N ASN A 36 0.15 -5.98 -5.77
CA ASN A 36 1.29 -5.25 -5.24
C ASN A 36 1.43 -5.37 -3.73
N LYS A 37 2.55 -5.92 -3.28
CA LYS A 37 2.83 -6.14 -1.85
C LYS A 37 3.10 -4.85 -1.08
N ASP A 38 3.63 -3.83 -1.72
CA ASP A 38 3.90 -2.55 -1.06
C ASP A 38 2.60 -1.79 -0.79
N LEU A 39 1.62 -1.90 -1.70
CA LEU A 39 0.28 -1.37 -1.46
C LEU A 39 -0.44 -2.11 -0.31
N GLN A 40 -0.29 -3.44 -0.23
CA GLN A 40 -0.84 -4.22 0.89
C GLN A 40 -0.19 -3.84 2.23
N ARG A 41 1.14 -3.63 2.26
CA ARG A 41 1.85 -3.12 3.44
C ARG A 41 1.39 -1.72 3.83
N ALA A 42 1.20 -0.83 2.85
CA ALA A 42 0.72 0.52 3.11
C ALA A 42 -0.71 0.52 3.68
N ALA A 43 -1.58 -0.38 3.20
CA ALA A 43 -2.92 -0.57 3.75
C ALA A 43 -2.88 -1.06 5.20
N ALA A 44 -2.07 -2.07 5.49
CA ALA A 44 -1.87 -2.59 6.85
C ALA A 44 -1.30 -1.52 7.80
N ALA A 45 -0.39 -0.66 7.30
CA ALA A 45 0.13 0.46 8.09
C ALA A 45 -0.96 1.49 8.44
N VAL A 46 -1.91 1.77 7.53
CA VAL A 46 -3.06 2.64 7.83
C VAL A 46 -3.91 2.03 8.95
N GLU A 47 -4.22 0.73 8.90
CA GLU A 47 -4.97 0.03 9.94
C GLU A 47 -4.25 0.07 11.30
N GLU A 48 -2.93 -0.14 11.31
CA GLU A 48 -2.11 -0.02 12.51
C GLU A 48 -2.22 1.37 13.14
N PHE A 49 -2.11 2.43 12.34
CA PHE A 49 -2.18 3.80 12.85
C PHE A 49 -3.61 4.21 13.25
N GLN A 50 -4.64 3.63 12.66
CA GLN A 50 -6.02 3.75 13.14
C GLN A 50 -6.16 3.15 14.54
N ALA A 51 -5.59 1.95 14.78
CA ALA A 51 -5.58 1.33 16.09
C ALA A 51 -4.79 2.16 17.12
N ARG A 52 -3.63 2.72 16.74
CA ARG A 52 -2.85 3.62 17.60
C ARG A 52 -3.62 4.89 17.97
N LEU A 53 -4.33 5.50 17.02
CA LEU A 53 -5.21 6.63 17.29
C LEU A 53 -6.33 6.25 18.25
N PHE A 54 -6.91 5.05 18.09
CA PHE A 54 -7.90 4.55 19.04
C PHE A 54 -7.34 4.42 20.45
N ILE A 55 -6.13 3.84 20.60
CA ILE A 55 -5.43 3.72 21.88
C ILE A 55 -5.20 5.11 22.50
N ALA A 56 -4.68 6.08 21.72
CA ALA A 56 -4.46 7.44 22.21
C ALA A 56 -5.75 8.12 22.69
N LYS A 57 -6.89 7.80 22.09
CA LYS A 57 -8.20 8.30 22.55
C LYS A 57 -8.64 7.70 23.88
N THR A 58 -8.18 6.49 24.22
CA THR A 58 -8.54 5.85 25.52
C THR A 58 -7.94 6.58 26.71
N ASP A 59 -6.88 7.38 26.54
CA ASP A 59 -6.27 8.16 27.60
C ASP A 59 -7.20 9.26 28.17
N PHE A 60 -8.26 9.63 27.44
CA PHE A 60 -9.30 10.53 27.97
C PHE A 60 -10.24 9.85 28.95
N ALA A 61 -10.33 8.53 28.90
CA ALA A 61 -11.23 7.76 29.75
C ALA A 61 -10.55 7.33 31.05
N PRO A 62 -11.31 7.16 32.14
CA PRO A 62 -10.80 6.52 33.34
C PRO A 62 -10.28 5.12 33.05
N GLN A 63 -9.05 4.83 33.51
CA GLN A 63 -8.42 3.52 33.39
C GLN A 63 -8.77 2.66 34.60
N MET A 64 -9.41 1.53 34.38
CA MET A 64 -9.75 0.56 35.42
C MET A 64 -8.88 -0.68 35.25
N ASN A 65 -8.11 -1.00 36.29
CA ASN A 65 -7.30 -2.20 36.36
C ASN A 65 -7.80 -3.10 37.47
N VAL A 66 -8.10 -4.35 37.14
CA VAL A 66 -8.53 -5.36 38.13
C VAL A 66 -7.44 -6.41 38.23
N THR A 67 -6.87 -6.52 39.43
CA THR A 67 -5.87 -7.54 39.77
C THR A 67 -6.48 -8.58 40.67
N SER A 68 -6.42 -9.83 40.27
CA SER A 68 -6.80 -10.97 41.11
C SER A 68 -5.58 -11.84 41.36
N ASN A 69 -5.43 -12.28 42.58
CA ASN A 69 -4.46 -13.31 42.95
C ASN A 69 -5.20 -14.52 43.50
N ALA A 70 -5.17 -15.60 42.74
CA ALA A 70 -5.65 -16.90 43.18
C ALA A 70 -4.46 -17.87 43.09
N PRO A 71 -3.64 -18.02 44.12
CA PRO A 71 -2.55 -18.97 44.09
C PRO A 71 -3.12 -20.39 44.06
N LEU A 72 -3.13 -20.99 42.88
CA LEU A 72 -3.55 -22.38 42.68
C LEU A 72 -2.63 -23.37 43.42
N PHE A 73 -1.40 -22.95 43.77
CA PHE A 73 -0.42 -23.77 44.48
C PHE A 73 0.50 -22.92 45.36
N GLY A 74 -0.05 -22.15 46.29
CA GLY A 74 0.71 -21.35 47.24
C GLY A 74 0.61 -21.91 48.63
N ARG A 75 1.68 -22.51 49.16
CA ARG A 75 1.78 -22.94 50.54
C ARG A 75 1.94 -21.70 51.44
N LYS A 76 0.83 -21.10 51.91
CA LYS A 76 0.85 -20.10 52.98
C LYS A 76 0.40 -20.74 54.29
N THR A 77 1.22 -20.58 55.32
CA THR A 77 0.91 -21.06 56.67
C THR A 77 -0.21 -20.25 57.25
N ASN A 78 -1.18 -20.92 57.82
CA ASN A 78 -2.33 -20.33 58.49
C ASN A 78 -1.89 -19.67 59.79
N PHE A 79 -2.32 -18.43 60.07
CA PHE A 79 -2.06 -17.76 61.32
C PHE A 79 -2.75 -18.49 62.52
N LEU A 80 -3.94 -19.06 62.30
CA LEU A 80 -4.71 -19.75 63.33
C LEU A 80 -4.22 -21.17 63.58
N PHE A 81 -3.58 -21.81 62.62
CA PHE A 81 -3.04 -23.16 62.77
C PHE A 81 -1.66 -23.21 62.06
N PRO A 82 -0.58 -22.85 62.81
CA PRO A 82 0.78 -22.90 62.24
C PRO A 82 1.11 -24.34 61.81
N GLY A 83 1.52 -24.48 60.52
CA GLY A 83 1.85 -25.80 59.97
C GLY A 83 0.80 -26.36 59.00
N PHE A 84 -0.39 -25.80 58.93
CA PHE A 84 -1.36 -26.18 57.89
C PHE A 84 -1.36 -25.18 56.71
N PRO A 85 -1.34 -25.64 55.48
CA PRO A 85 -1.45 -24.75 54.33
C PRO A 85 -2.83 -24.08 54.31
N ASN A 86 -2.87 -22.75 54.17
CA ASN A 86 -4.13 -22.02 53.96
C ASN A 86 -4.50 -22.07 52.47
N PRO A 87 -5.50 -22.86 52.06
CA PRO A 87 -5.83 -23.02 50.64
C PRO A 87 -6.57 -21.82 50.04
N PHE A 88 -6.99 -20.85 50.85
CA PHE A 88 -7.93 -19.81 50.39
C PHE A 88 -7.41 -18.40 50.68
N ASN A 89 -6.41 -17.98 49.95
CA ASN A 89 -5.97 -16.59 49.98
C ASN A 89 -6.28 -15.91 48.63
N TYR A 90 -7.56 -15.59 48.47
CA TYR A 90 -8.03 -14.86 47.31
C TYR A 90 -8.06 -13.37 47.63
N TYR A 91 -7.47 -12.54 46.78
CA TYR A 91 -7.77 -11.12 46.80
C TYR A 91 -8.16 -10.64 45.41
N LEU A 92 -9.11 -9.74 45.37
CA LEU A 92 -9.53 -9.03 44.21
C LEU A 92 -9.36 -7.54 44.50
N GLN A 93 -8.54 -6.86 43.69
CA GLN A 93 -8.26 -5.45 43.85
C GLN A 93 -8.62 -4.71 42.57
N GLY A 94 -9.49 -3.72 42.65
CA GLY A 94 -9.79 -2.79 41.59
C GLY A 94 -9.05 -1.47 41.81
N ASN A 95 -8.29 -1.02 40.79
CA ASN A 95 -7.68 0.30 40.82
C ASN A 95 -8.32 1.13 39.70
N LEU A 96 -8.78 2.34 40.03
CA LEU A 96 -9.27 3.32 39.08
C LEU A 96 -8.30 4.49 39.06
N SER A 97 -7.77 4.82 37.89
CA SER A 97 -6.94 5.99 37.65
C SER A 97 -7.52 6.84 36.53
N TRP A 98 -7.53 8.15 36.71
CA TRP A 98 -7.99 9.09 35.71
C TRP A 98 -7.15 10.34 35.75
N GLU A 99 -6.61 10.72 34.58
CA GLU A 99 -5.85 11.95 34.40
C GLU A 99 -6.72 13.02 33.77
N ILE A 100 -6.96 14.11 34.50
CA ILE A 100 -7.68 15.27 33.97
C ILE A 100 -6.69 16.11 33.14
N ASP A 101 -6.98 16.27 31.84
CA ASP A 101 -6.08 16.97 30.90
C ASP A 101 -6.20 18.49 31.00
N ILE A 102 -5.74 19.08 32.11
CA ILE A 102 -5.75 20.51 32.35
C ILE A 102 -4.76 21.22 31.40
N TRP A 103 -3.59 20.63 31.18
CA TRP A 103 -2.50 21.19 30.40
C TRP A 103 -2.56 20.86 28.92
N GLY A 104 -3.51 20.04 28.48
CA GLY A 104 -3.67 19.63 27.11
C GLY A 104 -2.69 18.58 26.60
N ARG A 105 -2.01 17.84 27.49
CA ARG A 105 -1.06 16.77 27.14
C ARG A 105 -1.74 15.69 26.31
N ILE A 106 -2.86 15.17 26.79
CA ILE A 106 -3.63 14.09 26.12
C ILE A 106 -4.22 14.60 24.81
N ARG A 107 -4.73 15.83 24.77
CA ARG A 107 -5.22 16.47 23.53
C ARG A 107 -4.14 16.55 22.47
N ARG A 108 -2.94 17.02 22.83
CA ARG A 108 -1.82 17.12 21.88
C ARG A 108 -1.32 15.76 21.41
N SER A 109 -1.31 14.76 22.30
CA SER A 109 -0.99 13.37 21.92
C SER A 109 -1.98 12.81 20.88
N ASN A 110 -3.28 13.08 21.06
CA ASN A 110 -4.31 12.69 20.11
C ASN A 110 -4.20 13.42 18.76
N GLU A 111 -3.90 14.72 18.77
CA GLU A 111 -3.64 15.50 17.56
C GLU A 111 -2.44 14.93 16.79
N ALA A 112 -1.36 14.59 17.49
CA ALA A 112 -0.19 13.95 16.89
C ALA A 112 -0.53 12.60 16.27
N ALA A 113 -1.21 11.71 17.02
CA ALA A 113 -1.63 10.41 16.50
C ALA A 113 -2.56 10.51 15.28
N ARG A 114 -3.41 11.56 15.23
CA ARG A 114 -4.24 11.85 14.06
C ARG A 114 -3.41 12.32 12.87
N GLY A 115 -2.40 13.16 13.11
CA GLY A 115 -1.46 13.60 12.08
C GLY A 115 -0.69 12.42 11.48
N ASP A 116 -0.23 11.50 12.33
CA ASP A 116 0.46 10.28 11.91
C ASP A 116 -0.44 9.40 11.03
N LEU A 117 -1.72 9.21 11.40
CA LEU A 117 -2.67 8.48 10.57
C LEU A 117 -2.84 9.12 9.19
N LEU A 118 -3.08 10.44 9.14
CA LEU A 118 -3.22 11.16 7.87
C LEU A 118 -1.96 11.02 7.01
N SER A 119 -0.78 11.07 7.61
CA SER A 119 0.49 10.84 6.89
C SER A 119 0.55 9.45 6.26
N ARG A 120 0.03 8.40 6.92
CA ARG A 120 -0.02 7.04 6.36
C ARG A 120 -1.05 6.91 5.24
N GLU A 121 -2.18 7.57 5.34
CA GLU A 121 -3.19 7.63 4.28
C GLU A 121 -2.63 8.30 3.01
N GLU A 122 -1.93 9.42 3.15
CA GLU A 122 -1.30 10.10 2.02
C GLU A 122 -0.15 9.28 1.42
N ASN A 123 0.65 8.60 2.25
CA ASN A 123 1.69 7.68 1.77
C ASN A 123 1.10 6.53 0.94
N ARG A 124 -0.02 5.95 1.37
CA ARG A 124 -0.73 4.93 0.58
C ARG A 124 -1.17 5.49 -0.78
N ARG A 125 -1.70 6.73 -0.83
CA ARG A 125 -2.08 7.38 -2.09
C ARG A 125 -0.88 7.61 -3.00
N ALA A 126 0.26 8.02 -2.44
CA ALA A 126 1.50 8.19 -3.19
C ALA A 126 2.00 6.87 -3.80
N ILE A 127 1.93 5.75 -3.06
CA ILE A 127 2.29 4.42 -3.57
C ILE A 127 1.38 4.00 -4.73
N VAL A 128 0.06 4.24 -4.63
CA VAL A 128 -0.87 3.97 -5.74
C VAL A 128 -0.48 4.77 -6.98
N LEU A 129 -0.22 6.06 -6.82
CA LEU A 129 0.16 6.94 -7.94
C LEU A 129 1.47 6.49 -8.58
N GLN A 130 2.48 6.19 -7.78
CA GLN A 130 3.78 5.70 -8.26
C GLN A 130 3.65 4.37 -9.00
N LEU A 131 2.86 3.43 -8.47
CA LEU A 131 2.63 2.14 -9.11
C LEU A 131 1.95 2.29 -10.47
N VAL A 132 0.88 3.07 -10.53
CA VAL A 132 0.14 3.31 -11.78
C VAL A 132 1.01 4.01 -12.82
N SER A 133 1.80 5.02 -12.41
CA SER A 133 2.73 5.71 -13.30
C SER A 133 3.82 4.77 -13.82
N GLY A 134 4.40 3.93 -12.95
CA GLY A 134 5.45 2.99 -13.35
C GLY A 134 4.94 1.92 -14.34
N VAL A 135 3.73 1.39 -14.12
CA VAL A 135 3.12 0.43 -15.07
C VAL A 135 2.85 1.09 -16.40
N ALA A 136 2.33 2.33 -16.42
CA ALA A 136 2.08 3.06 -17.66
C ALA A 136 3.37 3.37 -18.43
N GLU A 137 4.41 3.81 -17.73
CA GLU A 137 5.73 4.07 -18.31
C GLU A 137 6.29 2.82 -18.98
N ALA A 138 6.37 1.69 -18.25
CA ALA A 138 6.86 0.43 -18.78
C ALA A 138 6.03 -0.06 -20.01
N TYR A 139 4.72 0.13 -19.97
CA TYR A 139 3.83 -0.23 -21.09
C TYR A 139 4.13 0.58 -22.34
N PHE A 140 4.29 1.91 -22.22
CA PHE A 140 4.61 2.76 -23.36
C PHE A 140 6.02 2.56 -23.89
N GLU A 141 7.01 2.28 -23.04
CA GLU A 141 8.35 1.87 -23.45
C GLU A 141 8.31 0.59 -24.28
N LEU A 142 7.57 -0.40 -23.85
CA LEU A 142 7.41 -1.66 -24.56
C LEU A 142 6.76 -1.44 -25.96
N LEU A 143 5.73 -0.61 -26.04
CA LEU A 143 5.11 -0.24 -27.30
C LEU A 143 6.09 0.48 -28.25
N GLN A 144 6.92 1.38 -27.72
CA GLN A 144 7.93 2.10 -28.47
C GLN A 144 8.98 1.14 -29.04
N HIS A 145 9.53 0.25 -28.22
CA HIS A 145 10.49 -0.76 -28.66
C HIS A 145 9.92 -1.68 -29.74
N ASN A 146 8.69 -2.11 -29.58
CA ASN A 146 8.03 -2.97 -30.59
C ASN A 146 7.86 -2.25 -31.93
N ARG A 147 7.52 -0.96 -31.93
CA ARG A 147 7.46 -0.15 -33.16
C ARG A 147 8.83 0.04 -33.81
N GLN A 148 9.88 0.25 -33.03
CA GLN A 148 11.24 0.40 -33.52
C GLN A 148 11.74 -0.90 -34.20
N THR A 149 11.51 -2.06 -33.58
CA THR A 149 11.89 -3.35 -34.15
C THR A 149 11.13 -3.67 -35.42
N GLN A 150 9.83 -3.37 -35.49
CA GLN A 150 9.04 -3.51 -36.72
C GLN A 150 9.52 -2.56 -37.82
N GLY A 151 9.83 -1.31 -37.48
CA GLY A 151 10.39 -0.34 -38.43
C GLY A 151 11.75 -0.78 -38.99
N ALA A 152 12.64 -1.29 -38.16
CA ALA A 152 13.93 -1.83 -38.57
C ALA A 152 13.78 -3.07 -39.48
N ALA A 153 12.84 -3.97 -39.18
CA ALA A 153 12.54 -5.12 -40.05
C ALA A 153 12.02 -4.72 -41.43
N LEU A 154 11.17 -3.69 -41.50
CA LEU A 154 10.67 -3.15 -42.77
C LEU A 154 11.78 -2.49 -43.56
N HIS A 155 12.68 -1.73 -42.91
CA HIS A 155 13.83 -1.14 -43.61
C HIS A 155 14.80 -2.18 -44.16
N SER A 156 15.08 -3.24 -43.42
CA SER A 156 15.95 -4.34 -43.87
C SER A 156 15.36 -5.08 -45.07
N SER A 157 14.04 -5.25 -45.14
CA SER A 157 13.35 -5.86 -46.25
C SER A 157 13.26 -4.94 -47.48
N THR A 158 13.25 -3.61 -47.31
CA THR A 158 13.19 -2.62 -48.42
C THR A 158 14.54 -2.44 -49.06
N ILE A 159 15.66 -2.59 -48.37
CA ILE A 159 17.02 -2.50 -48.95
C ILE A 159 17.29 -3.64 -49.94
N VAL A 160 16.63 -4.78 -49.79
CA VAL A 160 16.74 -5.90 -50.77
C VAL A 160 16.02 -5.61 -52.10
N ALA A 161 15.15 -4.63 -52.20
CA ALA A 161 14.27 -4.43 -53.34
C ALA A 161 14.75 -3.39 -54.37
N THR A 162 15.95 -2.76 -54.22
CA THR A 162 16.33 -1.64 -55.10
C THR A 162 17.75 -1.77 -55.61
N ILE A 163 18.01 -2.81 -56.45
CA ILE A 163 19.16 -2.82 -57.37
C ILE A 163 18.64 -2.99 -58.79
N PRO A 164 18.88 -2.03 -59.72
CA PRO A 164 18.24 -2.00 -61.02
C PRO A 164 18.69 -3.08 -62.04
N ASN A 165 19.53 -4.03 -61.67
CA ASN A 165 20.11 -4.98 -62.62
C ASN A 165 19.77 -6.47 -62.36
N GLY A 166 18.69 -6.82 -61.70
CA GLY A 166 18.18 -8.19 -61.70
C GLY A 166 19.04 -9.24 -60.99
N GLU A 167 20.03 -8.87 -60.22
CA GLU A 167 20.87 -9.76 -59.47
C GLU A 167 20.44 -9.72 -57.98
N HIS A 168 19.88 -10.81 -57.52
CA HIS A 168 19.49 -10.97 -56.10
C HIS A 168 20.73 -11.28 -55.26
N VAL A 169 21.32 -10.26 -54.64
CA VAL A 169 22.37 -10.49 -53.63
C VAL A 169 21.73 -10.60 -52.23
N HIS A 170 21.67 -11.79 -51.70
CA HIS A 170 21.36 -12.05 -50.30
C HIS A 170 22.52 -11.58 -49.43
N PHE A 171 22.43 -10.42 -48.83
CA PHE A 171 23.31 -10.04 -47.71
C PHE A 171 22.78 -10.73 -46.43
N GLY A 172 23.30 -11.93 -46.14
CA GLY A 172 23.21 -12.52 -44.85
C GLY A 172 23.95 -11.65 -43.82
N SER A 173 23.57 -11.73 -42.57
CA SER A 173 24.10 -10.95 -41.43
C SER A 173 25.63 -11.02 -41.20
N GLU A 174 26.38 -11.77 -42.02
CA GLU A 174 27.83 -11.89 -41.99
C GLU A 174 28.56 -10.98 -42.99
N GLY A 175 27.85 -10.32 -43.92
CA GLY A 175 28.50 -9.52 -44.99
C GLY A 175 28.92 -8.10 -44.63
N MET A 176 28.54 -7.57 -43.46
CA MET A 176 28.86 -6.18 -43.07
C MET A 176 30.22 -6.02 -42.36
N ALA A 177 30.90 -7.08 -42.02
CA ALA A 177 32.22 -6.99 -41.37
C ALA A 177 33.42 -6.73 -42.35
N HIS A 178 33.21 -6.85 -43.67
CA HIS A 178 34.30 -6.74 -44.66
C HIS A 178 34.36 -5.43 -45.43
N LEU A 179 33.45 -4.50 -45.22
CA LEU A 179 33.42 -3.18 -45.92
C LEU A 179 33.98 -2.02 -45.08
N ALA A 180 34.58 -2.31 -43.91
CA ALA A 180 35.18 -1.30 -43.02
C ALA A 180 36.72 -1.55 -42.81
N ALA A 181 37.41 -2.15 -43.79
CA ALA A 181 38.87 -2.26 -43.83
C ALA A 181 39.43 -1.50 -45.03
#